data_5358c428bba36c73377511d6e7064bec
#
_entry.id   5358c428bba36c73377511d6e7064bec
#
_cell.length_a   1.000
_cell.length_b   1.000
_cell.length_c   1.000
_cell.angle_alpha   90.00
_cell.angle_beta   90.00
_cell.angle_gamma   90.00
#
_symmetry.space_group_name_H-M   'P 1'
#
loop_
_entity.id
_entity.type
_entity.pdbx_description
1 polymer ?
#
loop_
_entity_poly.entity_id
_entity_poly.type
_entity_poly.pdbx_seq_one_letter_code
_entity_poly.pdbx_strand_id
1 'polypeptide(L)'
;MRDALRTVHLEDFEKRYPHQLSGGQQQRVAFARAIAVQPGCILFDEPLSALDALLREEMRHELTELTSALGIASVFVTHDQTEAMSMSDRIAVLSGGRVEQYDAPETVYHHPATEFVARFVGKSNWLSATEMFRPEAASSVLKEGALRYELPVQSVQYSAKAILVFRVPEASRQEEPAEAE
;
A
#
# COMPACT_ATOMS: atom_id res chain seq x y z
N MET A 1 -27.66 6.34 -16.45
CA MET A 1 -27.40 7.23 -15.30
C MET A 1 -28.02 6.70 -13.99
N ARG A 2 -29.35 6.41 -13.95
CA ARG A 2 -29.99 5.87 -12.73
C ARG A 2 -29.39 4.56 -12.27
N ASP A 3 -29.08 3.66 -13.19
CA ASP A 3 -28.41 2.40 -12.86
C ASP A 3 -27.02 2.62 -12.28
N ALA A 4 -26.26 3.57 -12.82
CA ALA A 4 -24.96 3.93 -12.26
C ALA A 4 -25.07 4.54 -10.83
N LEU A 5 -26.11 5.34 -10.56
CA LEU A 5 -26.38 5.84 -9.20
C LEU A 5 -26.79 4.71 -8.24
N ARG A 6 -27.56 3.73 -8.73
CA ARG A 6 -27.90 2.53 -7.94
C ARG A 6 -26.68 1.70 -7.59
N THR A 7 -25.76 1.51 -8.53
CA THR A 7 -24.49 0.79 -8.31
C THR A 7 -23.68 1.38 -7.16
N VAL A 8 -23.73 2.70 -6.95
CA VAL A 8 -23.02 3.40 -5.88
C VAL A 8 -23.91 3.76 -4.68
N HIS A 9 -25.12 3.22 -4.58
CA HIS A 9 -26.08 3.45 -3.51
C HIS A 9 -26.44 4.94 -3.31
N LEU A 10 -26.64 5.67 -4.41
CA LEU A 10 -26.98 7.10 -4.42
C LEU A 10 -28.25 7.42 -5.21
N GLU A 11 -29.16 6.47 -5.41
CA GLU A 11 -30.43 6.67 -6.14
C GLU A 11 -31.29 7.77 -5.55
N ASP A 12 -31.32 7.92 -4.22
CA ASP A 12 -32.12 8.94 -3.52
C ASP A 12 -31.51 10.35 -3.62
N PHE A 13 -30.29 10.46 -4.16
CA PHE A 13 -29.55 11.71 -4.25
C PHE A 13 -29.58 12.33 -5.67
N GLU A 14 -30.34 11.77 -6.61
CA GLU A 14 -30.37 12.18 -8.03
C GLU A 14 -30.64 13.69 -8.21
N LYS A 15 -31.40 14.31 -7.29
CA LYS A 15 -31.77 15.72 -7.35
C LYS A 15 -30.89 16.66 -6.51
N ARG A 16 -29.91 16.14 -5.82
CA ARG A 16 -29.03 16.94 -4.96
C ARG A 16 -27.91 17.59 -5.77
N TYR A 17 -27.54 18.80 -5.35
CA TYR A 17 -26.38 19.49 -5.89
C TYR A 17 -25.09 19.02 -5.20
N PRO A 18 -23.90 19.14 -5.84
CA PRO A 18 -22.63 18.69 -5.25
C PRO A 18 -22.34 19.23 -3.86
N HIS A 19 -22.68 20.49 -3.58
CA HIS A 19 -22.49 21.13 -2.27
C HIS A 19 -23.38 20.56 -1.16
N GLN A 20 -24.37 19.75 -1.50
CA GLN A 20 -25.29 19.08 -0.56
C GLN A 20 -24.86 17.63 -0.27
N LEU A 21 -23.70 17.23 -0.79
CA LEU A 21 -23.16 15.88 -0.67
C LEU A 21 -21.92 15.91 0.21
N SER A 22 -21.71 14.87 1.03
CA SER A 22 -20.45 14.64 1.74
C SER A 22 -19.32 14.33 0.76
N GLY A 23 -18.05 14.41 1.21
CA GLY A 23 -16.90 14.10 0.39
C GLY A 23 -16.96 12.69 -0.23
N GLY A 24 -17.30 11.66 0.57
CA GLY A 24 -17.48 10.30 0.05
C GLY A 24 -18.63 10.19 -0.95
N GLN A 25 -19.76 10.88 -0.72
CA GLN A 25 -20.86 10.91 -1.69
C GLN A 25 -20.45 11.58 -3.01
N GLN A 26 -19.64 12.63 -2.96
CA GLN A 26 -19.09 13.26 -4.16
C GLN A 26 -18.18 12.31 -4.94
N GLN A 27 -17.34 11.54 -4.25
CA GLN A 27 -16.50 10.50 -4.87
C GLN A 27 -17.34 9.42 -5.54
N ARG A 28 -18.38 8.91 -4.87
CA ARG A 28 -19.33 7.95 -5.46
C ARG A 28 -20.04 8.51 -6.69
N VAL A 29 -20.41 9.78 -6.68
CA VAL A 29 -20.99 10.44 -7.87
C VAL A 29 -19.97 10.51 -9.01
N ALA A 30 -18.70 10.83 -8.73
CA ALA A 30 -17.66 10.84 -9.74
C ALA A 30 -17.45 9.44 -10.34
N PHE A 31 -17.47 8.39 -9.50
CA PHE A 31 -17.41 7.01 -9.96
C PHE A 31 -18.66 6.62 -10.78
N ALA A 32 -19.86 6.93 -10.30
CA ALA A 32 -21.11 6.69 -11.05
C ALA A 32 -21.09 7.33 -12.43
N ARG A 33 -20.54 8.53 -12.53
CA ARG A 33 -20.34 9.23 -13.81
C ARG A 33 -19.39 8.49 -14.73
N ALA A 34 -18.28 7.95 -14.18
CA ALA A 34 -17.29 7.19 -14.96
C ALA A 34 -17.89 5.88 -15.51
N ILE A 35 -18.66 5.14 -14.70
CA ILE A 35 -19.25 3.86 -15.13
C ILE A 35 -20.49 4.01 -16.00
N ALA A 36 -21.14 5.18 -16.01
CA ALA A 36 -22.38 5.41 -16.76
C ALA A 36 -22.23 5.21 -18.28
N VAL A 37 -21.03 5.34 -18.81
CA VAL A 37 -20.71 5.12 -20.23
C VAL A 37 -20.26 3.68 -20.53
N GLN A 38 -20.26 2.80 -19.52
CA GLN A 38 -19.84 1.39 -19.60
C GLN A 38 -18.42 1.23 -20.22
N PRO A 39 -17.40 1.85 -19.61
CA PRO A 39 -16.03 1.83 -20.15
C PRO A 39 -15.41 0.45 -20.00
N GLY A 40 -14.45 0.11 -20.89
CA GLY A 40 -13.61 -1.08 -20.72
C GLY A 40 -12.50 -0.92 -19.68
N CYS A 41 -12.15 0.34 -19.34
CA CYS A 41 -11.14 0.67 -18.34
C CYS A 41 -11.45 2.01 -17.68
N ILE A 42 -11.17 2.13 -16.36
CA ILE A 42 -11.31 3.38 -15.59
C ILE A 42 -9.93 3.80 -15.09
N LEU A 43 -9.63 5.08 -15.24
CA LEU A 43 -8.43 5.71 -14.67
C LEU A 43 -8.81 6.54 -13.46
N PHE A 44 -8.18 6.25 -12.33
CA PHE A 44 -8.31 6.98 -11.08
C PHE A 44 -7.01 7.74 -10.81
N ASP A 45 -7.07 9.04 -10.76
CA ASP A 45 -5.94 9.91 -10.45
C ASP A 45 -6.09 10.44 -9.02
N GLU A 46 -5.32 9.89 -8.08
CA GLU A 46 -5.36 10.18 -6.64
C GLU A 46 -6.77 10.25 -6.04
N PRO A 47 -7.62 9.24 -6.26
CA PRO A 47 -9.06 9.33 -5.95
C PRO A 47 -9.38 9.53 -4.48
N LEU A 48 -8.47 9.18 -3.56
CA LEU A 48 -8.71 9.21 -2.12
C LEU A 48 -7.88 10.29 -1.40
N SER A 49 -7.05 11.07 -2.11
CA SER A 49 -6.10 12.02 -1.52
C SER A 49 -6.74 13.14 -0.70
N ALA A 50 -7.95 13.56 -1.06
CA ALA A 50 -8.68 14.65 -0.39
C ALA A 50 -9.50 14.21 0.84
N LEU A 51 -9.49 12.92 1.18
CA LEU A 51 -10.28 12.35 2.27
C LEU A 51 -9.48 12.25 3.57
N ASP A 52 -10.17 12.35 4.71
CA ASP A 52 -9.60 12.01 6.01
C ASP A 52 -9.29 10.50 6.12
N ALA A 53 -8.50 10.12 7.10
CA ALA A 53 -7.98 8.74 7.20
C ALA A 53 -9.07 7.68 7.35
N LEU A 54 -10.15 7.97 8.11
CA LEU A 54 -11.24 7.02 8.32
C LEU A 54 -12.05 6.83 7.03
N LEU A 55 -12.46 7.94 6.41
CA LEU A 55 -13.24 7.91 5.19
C LEU A 55 -12.43 7.33 4.02
N ARG A 56 -11.12 7.55 3.99
CA ARG A 56 -10.21 6.96 2.99
C ARG A 56 -10.20 5.44 3.08
N GLU A 57 -10.14 4.87 4.29
CA GLU A 57 -10.20 3.44 4.51
C GLU A 57 -11.51 2.83 4.02
N GLU A 58 -12.65 3.45 4.38
CA GLU A 58 -13.97 3.01 3.94
C GLU A 58 -14.10 3.06 2.41
N MET A 59 -13.71 4.18 1.80
CA MET A 59 -13.78 4.38 0.35
C MET A 59 -12.84 3.46 -0.43
N ARG A 60 -11.68 3.10 0.14
CA ARG A 60 -10.76 2.13 -0.46
C ARG A 60 -11.42 0.77 -0.63
N HIS A 61 -12.04 0.25 0.44
CA HIS A 61 -12.77 -1.01 0.38
C HIS A 61 -13.90 -0.95 -0.65
N GLU A 62 -14.71 0.09 -0.58
CA GLU A 62 -15.85 0.26 -1.46
C GLU A 62 -15.45 0.33 -2.94
N LEU A 63 -14.44 1.11 -3.30
CA LEU A 63 -13.96 1.19 -4.69
C LEU A 63 -13.43 -0.16 -5.19
N THR A 64 -12.72 -0.91 -4.33
CA THR A 64 -12.23 -2.24 -4.68
C THR A 64 -13.38 -3.21 -4.95
N GLU A 65 -14.39 -3.23 -4.08
CA GLU A 65 -15.57 -4.07 -4.26
C GLU A 65 -16.36 -3.70 -5.53
N LEU A 66 -16.59 -2.41 -5.76
CA LEU A 66 -17.32 -1.93 -6.92
C LEU A 66 -16.62 -2.24 -8.24
N THR A 67 -15.31 -2.02 -8.31
CA THR A 67 -14.54 -2.30 -9.53
C THR A 67 -14.47 -3.80 -9.82
N SER A 68 -14.30 -4.62 -8.78
CA SER A 68 -14.33 -6.08 -8.89
C SER A 68 -15.69 -6.61 -9.31
N ALA A 69 -16.78 -6.13 -8.70
CA ALA A 69 -18.15 -6.56 -9.02
C ALA A 69 -18.56 -6.21 -10.45
N LEU A 70 -18.05 -5.11 -10.99
CA LEU A 70 -18.33 -4.67 -12.36
C LEU A 70 -17.43 -5.36 -13.40
N GLY A 71 -16.32 -6.02 -12.98
CA GLY A 71 -15.36 -6.64 -13.88
C GLY A 71 -14.67 -5.64 -14.82
N ILE A 72 -14.55 -4.37 -14.41
CA ILE A 72 -13.93 -3.31 -15.19
C ILE A 72 -12.44 -3.22 -14.85
N ALA A 73 -11.58 -3.21 -15.87
CA ALA A 73 -10.18 -2.92 -15.67
C ALA A 73 -9.98 -1.52 -15.05
N SER A 74 -9.14 -1.42 -14.02
CA SER A 74 -8.94 -0.16 -13.29
C SER A 74 -7.45 0.14 -13.14
N VAL A 75 -7.08 1.39 -13.38
CA VAL A 75 -5.73 1.90 -13.15
C VAL A 75 -5.81 3.00 -12.10
N PHE A 76 -5.13 2.80 -10.97
CA PHE A 76 -5.05 3.77 -9.89
C PHE A 76 -3.68 4.44 -9.90
N VAL A 77 -3.67 5.76 -9.90
CA VAL A 77 -2.47 6.55 -9.61
C VAL A 77 -2.59 7.02 -8.16
N THR A 78 -1.62 6.67 -7.34
CA THR A 78 -1.58 7.05 -5.93
C THR A 78 -0.13 7.18 -5.44
N HIS A 79 0.09 8.02 -4.46
CA HIS A 79 1.33 8.08 -3.69
C HIS A 79 1.22 7.34 -2.33
N ASP A 80 0.03 6.82 -2.00
CA ASP A 80 -0.20 6.03 -0.79
C ASP A 80 0.12 4.55 -1.05
N GLN A 81 1.15 4.07 -0.36
CA GLN A 81 1.60 2.67 -0.48
C GLN A 81 0.54 1.68 -0.01
N THR A 82 -0.27 2.05 0.98
CA THR A 82 -1.32 1.18 1.51
C THR A 82 -2.41 0.99 0.47
N GLU A 83 -2.79 2.06 -0.25
CA GLU A 83 -3.71 1.96 -1.38
C GLU A 83 -3.16 1.04 -2.46
N ALA A 84 -1.92 1.29 -2.93
CA ALA A 84 -1.30 0.47 -3.95
C ALA A 84 -1.24 -1.01 -3.57
N MET A 85 -0.80 -1.32 -2.33
CA MET A 85 -0.63 -2.69 -1.87
C MET A 85 -1.94 -3.45 -1.64
N SER A 86 -3.03 -2.75 -1.26
CA SER A 86 -4.29 -3.39 -0.87
C SER A 86 -5.35 -3.45 -1.97
N MET A 87 -5.26 -2.59 -3.00
CA MET A 87 -6.30 -2.46 -4.03
C MET A 87 -5.91 -3.08 -5.37
N SER A 88 -4.64 -3.41 -5.59
CA SER A 88 -4.16 -3.75 -6.93
C SER A 88 -3.72 -5.21 -7.08
N ASP A 89 -3.93 -5.78 -8.26
CA ASP A 89 -3.37 -7.07 -8.67
C ASP A 89 -1.91 -6.92 -9.14
N ARG A 90 -1.56 -5.73 -9.64
CA ARG A 90 -0.23 -5.37 -10.13
C ARG A 90 0.13 -3.94 -9.75
N ILE A 91 1.38 -3.73 -9.37
CA ILE A 91 1.93 -2.41 -9.03
C ILE A 91 3.03 -2.04 -10.01
N ALA A 92 2.94 -0.85 -10.59
CA ALA A 92 4.03 -0.21 -11.30
C ALA A 92 4.65 0.88 -10.41
N VAL A 93 5.87 0.67 -9.94
CA VAL A 93 6.63 1.69 -9.22
C VAL A 93 7.36 2.56 -10.22
N LEU A 94 7.11 3.87 -10.18
CA LEU A 94 7.69 4.83 -11.11
C LEU A 94 8.67 5.76 -10.39
N SER A 95 9.79 6.04 -11.04
CA SER A 95 10.78 7.03 -10.60
C SER A 95 11.42 7.71 -11.80
N GLY A 96 11.55 9.04 -11.76
CA GLY A 96 12.16 9.80 -12.84
C GLY A 96 11.57 9.57 -14.24
N GLY A 97 10.26 9.29 -14.31
CA GLY A 97 9.55 8.99 -15.56
C GLY A 97 9.81 7.57 -16.13
N ARG A 98 10.40 6.67 -15.34
CA ARG A 98 10.67 5.28 -15.70
C ARG A 98 9.97 4.33 -14.75
N VAL A 99 9.62 3.14 -15.26
CA VAL A 99 9.12 2.05 -14.43
C VAL A 99 10.32 1.33 -13.81
N GLU A 100 10.43 1.41 -12.49
CA GLU A 100 11.48 0.73 -11.71
C GLU A 100 11.15 -0.76 -11.51
N GLN A 101 9.87 -1.05 -11.29
CA GLN A 101 9.37 -2.42 -11.16
C GLN A 101 7.88 -2.47 -11.51
N TYR A 102 7.47 -3.57 -12.14
CA TYR A 102 6.06 -3.89 -12.41
C TYR A 102 5.78 -5.34 -12.04
N ASP A 103 5.06 -5.56 -10.95
CA ASP A 103 4.83 -6.90 -10.42
C ASP A 103 3.60 -6.97 -9.51
N ALA A 104 3.30 -8.18 -8.99
CA ALA A 104 2.32 -8.35 -7.93
C ALA A 104 2.77 -7.61 -6.65
N PRO A 105 1.83 -7.11 -5.82
CA PRO A 105 2.16 -6.40 -4.57
C PRO A 105 3.13 -7.16 -3.68
N GLU A 106 2.91 -8.46 -3.48
CA GLU A 106 3.77 -9.33 -2.68
C GLU A 106 5.21 -9.38 -3.21
N THR A 107 5.37 -9.49 -4.54
CA THR A 107 6.70 -9.50 -5.18
C THR A 107 7.39 -8.14 -5.02
N VAL A 108 6.67 -7.04 -5.23
CA VAL A 108 7.22 -5.68 -5.06
C VAL A 108 7.70 -5.46 -3.62
N TYR A 109 6.97 -6.00 -2.64
CA TYR A 109 7.31 -5.86 -1.23
C TYR A 109 8.48 -6.75 -0.80
N HIS A 110 8.45 -8.04 -1.12
CA HIS A 110 9.44 -9.02 -0.65
C HIS A 110 10.66 -9.13 -1.55
N HIS A 111 10.52 -8.84 -2.84
CA HIS A 111 11.57 -8.96 -3.85
C HIS A 111 11.70 -7.65 -4.66
N PRO A 112 12.06 -6.52 -4.00
CA PRO A 112 12.23 -5.25 -4.69
C PRO A 112 13.37 -5.33 -5.70
N ALA A 113 13.12 -4.87 -6.93
CA ALA A 113 14.10 -4.93 -8.02
C ALA A 113 15.24 -3.92 -7.86
N THR A 114 15.00 -2.82 -7.15
CA THR A 114 16.00 -1.76 -6.92
C THR A 114 15.98 -1.27 -5.47
N GLU A 115 17.07 -0.64 -5.04
CA GLU A 115 17.12 0.03 -3.73
C GLU A 115 16.02 1.09 -3.59
N PHE A 116 15.71 1.80 -4.69
CA PHE A 116 14.62 2.77 -4.70
C PHE A 116 13.29 2.11 -4.32
N VAL A 117 12.93 1.00 -4.98
CA VAL A 117 11.69 0.26 -4.67
C VAL A 117 11.69 -0.24 -3.24
N ALA A 118 12.81 -0.80 -2.77
CA ALA A 118 12.94 -1.30 -1.39
C ALA A 118 12.71 -0.21 -0.34
N ARG A 119 13.21 1.00 -0.58
CA ARG A 119 13.03 2.17 0.31
C ARG A 119 11.66 2.83 0.17
N PHE A 120 11.12 2.82 -1.04
CA PHE A 120 9.83 3.45 -1.35
C PHE A 120 8.67 2.62 -0.84
N VAL A 121 8.70 1.29 -0.96
CA VAL A 121 7.58 0.40 -0.59
C VAL A 121 7.80 -0.21 0.79
N GLY A 122 7.08 0.31 1.77
CA GLY A 122 7.11 -0.16 3.15
C GLY A 122 8.41 0.19 3.92
N LYS A 123 8.44 -0.19 5.18
CA LYS A 123 9.62 -0.02 6.02
C LYS A 123 10.67 -1.09 5.70
N SER A 124 11.92 -0.71 5.64
CA SER A 124 13.05 -1.62 5.45
C SER A 124 14.17 -1.29 6.42
N ASN A 125 14.83 -2.32 6.95
CA ASN A 125 16.04 -2.21 7.75
C ASN A 125 17.23 -2.61 6.88
N TRP A 126 18.28 -1.80 6.89
CA TRP A 126 19.47 -2.00 6.05
C TRP A 126 20.63 -2.45 6.90
N LEU A 127 21.20 -3.61 6.59
CA LEU A 127 22.41 -4.14 7.21
C LEU A 127 23.66 -3.68 6.46
N SER A 128 23.55 -3.55 5.13
CA SER A 128 24.62 -3.06 4.26
C SER A 128 24.02 -2.23 3.11
N ALA A 129 24.85 -1.80 2.18
CA ALA A 129 24.38 -1.12 0.97
C ALA A 129 23.51 -2.00 0.06
N THR A 130 23.67 -3.33 0.17
CA THR A 130 22.99 -4.32 -0.68
C THR A 130 22.08 -5.29 0.06
N GLU A 131 22.12 -5.29 1.40
CA GLU A 131 21.38 -6.23 2.23
C GLU A 131 20.35 -5.50 3.07
N MET A 132 19.10 -5.91 2.94
CA MET A 132 18.00 -5.37 3.74
C MET A 132 17.06 -6.48 4.20
N PHE A 133 16.31 -6.19 5.25
CA PHE A 133 15.19 -7.04 5.68
C PHE A 133 13.98 -6.20 6.05
N ARG A 134 12.81 -6.82 5.95
CA ARG A 134 11.55 -6.22 6.40
C ARG A 134 11.41 -6.36 7.91
N PRO A 135 10.78 -5.41 8.62
CA PRO A 135 10.66 -5.45 10.08
C PRO A 135 10.06 -6.75 10.63
N GLU A 136 9.11 -7.35 9.91
CA GLU A 136 8.46 -8.61 10.27
C GLU A 136 9.35 -9.84 10.13
N ALA A 137 10.46 -9.73 9.39
CA ALA A 137 11.45 -10.80 9.30
C ALA A 137 12.39 -10.83 10.52
N ALA A 138 12.42 -9.76 11.33
CA ALA A 138 13.18 -9.72 12.56
C ALA A 138 12.48 -10.49 13.69
N SER A 139 13.26 -11.19 14.52
CA SER A 139 12.76 -11.88 15.70
C SER A 139 13.70 -11.63 16.87
N SER A 140 13.14 -11.44 18.07
CA SER A 140 13.93 -11.42 19.32
C SER A 140 14.27 -12.82 19.84
N VAL A 141 13.74 -13.85 19.20
CA VAL A 141 13.98 -15.26 19.55
C VAL A 141 14.80 -15.89 18.44
N LEU A 142 15.90 -16.55 18.82
CA LEU A 142 16.75 -17.26 17.88
C LEU A 142 15.95 -18.39 17.19
N LYS A 143 16.01 -18.40 15.86
CA LYS A 143 15.42 -19.44 15.02
C LYS A 143 16.53 -20.18 14.30
N GLU A 144 16.35 -21.46 14.07
CA GLU A 144 17.30 -22.27 13.29
C GLU A 144 17.52 -21.67 11.89
N GLY A 145 18.78 -21.54 11.49
CA GLY A 145 19.15 -20.94 10.20
C GLY A 145 19.04 -19.41 10.12
N ALA A 146 18.69 -18.72 11.21
CA ALA A 146 18.62 -17.27 11.24
C ALA A 146 19.99 -16.63 11.47
N LEU A 147 20.27 -15.51 10.80
CA LEU A 147 21.41 -14.65 11.13
C LEU A 147 21.17 -13.98 12.49
N ARG A 148 22.20 -14.00 13.33
CA ARG A 148 22.17 -13.37 14.66
C ARG A 148 22.92 -12.05 14.63
N TYR A 149 22.29 -11.00 15.14
CA TYR A 149 22.90 -9.70 15.37
C TYR A 149 22.70 -9.27 16.82
N GLU A 150 23.77 -8.83 17.48
CA GLU A 150 23.71 -8.18 18.78
C GLU A 150 23.73 -6.67 18.59
N LEU A 151 22.61 -6.02 18.85
CA LEU A 151 22.43 -4.61 18.58
C LEU A 151 21.96 -3.86 19.83
N PRO A 152 22.50 -2.67 20.11
CA PRO A 152 21.99 -1.84 21.19
C PRO A 152 20.58 -1.33 20.85
N VAL A 153 19.62 -1.52 21.76
CA VAL A 153 18.28 -0.97 21.64
C VAL A 153 18.36 0.54 21.79
N GLN A 154 17.98 1.29 20.75
CA GLN A 154 17.98 2.76 20.78
C GLN A 154 16.66 3.37 21.21
N SER A 155 15.55 2.73 20.86
CA SER A 155 14.21 3.16 21.27
C SER A 155 13.23 2.00 21.26
N VAL A 156 12.19 2.11 22.10
CA VAL A 156 11.06 1.18 22.12
C VAL A 156 9.80 1.99 21.88
N GLN A 157 9.09 1.67 20.79
CA GLN A 157 7.76 2.21 20.54
C GLN A 157 6.71 1.20 21.00
N TYR A 158 5.86 1.61 21.92
CA TYR A 158 4.75 0.79 22.37
C TYR A 158 3.60 0.88 21.37
N SER A 159 3.38 -0.19 20.65
CA SER A 159 2.12 -0.46 19.95
C SER A 159 1.55 -1.76 20.55
N ALA A 160 0.37 -2.21 20.11
CA ALA A 160 -0.20 -3.49 20.57
C ALA A 160 0.75 -4.70 20.34
N LYS A 161 1.81 -4.51 19.53
CA LYS A 161 2.99 -5.36 19.40
C LYS A 161 4.21 -4.46 19.58
N ALA A 162 5.14 -4.81 20.47
CA ALA A 162 6.37 -4.06 20.63
C ALA A 162 7.16 -4.04 19.32
N ILE A 163 7.46 -2.85 18.81
CA ILE A 163 8.36 -2.66 17.68
C ILE A 163 9.71 -2.27 18.27
N LEU A 164 10.68 -3.18 18.15
CA LEU A 164 12.06 -2.90 18.54
C LEU A 164 12.77 -2.22 17.37
N VAL A 165 13.26 -1.01 17.59
CA VAL A 165 14.05 -0.28 16.60
C VAL A 165 15.52 -0.43 16.96
N PHE A 166 16.27 -1.13 16.12
CA PHE A 166 17.71 -1.30 16.24
C PHE A 166 18.41 -0.40 15.22
N ARG A 167 19.49 0.25 15.65
CA ARG A 167 20.42 0.89 14.75
C ARG A 167 21.71 0.08 14.74
N VAL A 168 22.11 -0.43 13.57
CA VAL A 168 23.36 -1.14 13.38
C VAL A 168 24.47 -0.12 13.13
N PRO A 169 25.44 0.05 14.06
CA PRO A 169 26.62 0.85 13.77
C PRO A 169 27.45 0.15 12.67
N GLU A 170 28.04 0.90 11.76
CA GLU A 170 28.87 0.33 10.66
C GLU A 170 30.01 -0.58 11.14
N ALA A 171 30.49 -0.39 12.36
CA ALA A 171 31.59 -1.18 12.95
C ALA A 171 31.18 -2.52 13.57
N SER A 172 29.88 -2.84 13.68
CA SER A 172 29.40 -4.04 14.41
C SER A 172 29.00 -5.20 13.51
N ARG A 173 29.46 -5.20 12.26
CA ARG A 173 29.13 -6.23 11.26
C ARG A 173 30.10 -7.43 11.37
N GLN A 174 29.97 -8.21 12.44
CA GLN A 174 30.59 -9.54 12.50
C GLN A 174 29.47 -10.57 12.28
N GLU A 175 29.51 -11.19 11.11
CA GLU A 175 28.72 -12.39 10.80
C GLU A 175 29.35 -13.56 11.55
N GLU A 176 28.74 -14.03 12.64
CA GLU A 176 28.96 -15.38 13.13
C GLU A 176 27.82 -16.26 12.63
N PRO A 177 28.11 -17.29 11.82
CA PRO A 177 27.10 -18.32 11.55
C PRO A 177 26.76 -18.99 12.88
N ALA A 178 25.45 -19.20 13.13
CA ALA A 178 24.99 -19.95 14.30
C ALA A 178 25.59 -21.35 14.23
N GLU A 179 26.52 -21.66 15.14
CA GLU A 179 26.99 -23.05 15.33
C GLU A 179 25.79 -23.88 15.76
N ALA A 180 25.49 -24.91 14.96
CA ALA A 180 24.50 -25.91 15.31
C ALA A 180 25.05 -26.76 16.46
N GLU A 181 24.38 -26.71 17.62
CA GLU A 181 24.42 -27.77 18.63
C GLU A 181 23.16 -28.65 18.49
#